data_bbc7e1d8347c821a90cc9babe1c65571
#
_entry.id   bbc7e1d8347c821a90cc9babe1c65571
#
_cell.length_a   1.000
_cell.length_b   1.000
_cell.length_c   1.000
_cell.angle_alpha   90.00
_cell.angle_beta   90.00
_cell.angle_gamma   90.00
#
_symmetry.space_group_name_H-M   'P 1'
#
loop_
_entity.id
_entity.type
_entity.pdbx_description
1 polymer ?
#
loop_
_entity_poly.entity_id
_entity_poly.type
_entity_poly.pdbx_seq_one_letter_code
_entity_poly.pdbx_strand_id
1 'polypeptide(L)'
;VRKNRIRMKTEYEKCMAGEPFIGSRDPKIVEMILRTKRLLAQFNATDYADSKRRRELLCEMLGHVGKNVHVDIDFHCECGKHIFMGDKVIVNMNCTFVDNNRIDIGSNVLIASNVQIYTATHSTKVDERMVQDCPEEQEICRTYALPVRIEDGVWIGGGVVILPGVTIGRNSVIGAGSVVTR
;
A
#
# COMPACT_ATOMS: atom_id res chain seq x y z
N VAL A 1 -19.29 37.04 -17.20
CA VAL A 1 -19.57 35.60 -17.08
C VAL A 1 -18.22 34.92 -16.75
N ARG A 2 -17.97 34.53 -15.47
CA ARG A 2 -16.77 33.78 -15.06
C ARG A 2 -16.94 32.35 -15.64
N LYS A 3 -16.14 31.97 -16.63
CA LYS A 3 -16.00 30.59 -17.08
C LYS A 3 -15.38 29.81 -15.90
N ASN A 4 -16.17 28.97 -15.20
CA ASN A 4 -15.65 27.94 -14.32
C ASN A 4 -14.78 27.01 -15.17
N ARG A 5 -13.45 27.18 -15.14
CA ARG A 5 -12.52 26.18 -15.63
C ARG A 5 -12.63 24.99 -14.70
N ILE A 6 -13.28 23.91 -15.13
CA ILE A 6 -13.23 22.61 -14.45
C ILE A 6 -11.74 22.23 -14.41
N ARG A 7 -11.14 22.25 -13.21
CA ARG A 7 -9.77 21.81 -13.01
C ARG A 7 -9.73 20.29 -13.23
N MET A 8 -8.94 19.81 -14.18
CA MET A 8 -8.70 18.38 -14.34
C MET A 8 -7.97 17.82 -13.12
N LYS A 9 -8.39 16.63 -12.67
CA LYS A 9 -7.72 15.91 -11.60
C LYS A 9 -6.29 15.52 -12.01
N THR A 10 -5.34 15.61 -11.10
CA THR A 10 -4.01 15.01 -11.28
C THR A 10 -4.10 13.49 -11.26
N GLU A 11 -3.08 12.78 -11.71
CA GLU A 11 -3.05 11.30 -11.65
C GLU A 11 -3.09 10.82 -10.18
N TYR A 12 -2.48 11.56 -9.25
CA TYR A 12 -2.59 11.29 -7.82
C TYR A 12 -4.04 11.44 -7.31
N GLU A 13 -4.73 12.50 -7.70
CA GLU A 13 -6.14 12.71 -7.32
C GLU A 13 -7.06 11.62 -7.89
N LYS A 14 -6.80 11.14 -9.11
CA LYS A 14 -7.49 10.00 -9.72
C LYS A 14 -7.23 8.71 -8.94
N CYS A 15 -5.97 8.43 -8.63
CA CYS A 15 -5.56 7.27 -7.84
C CYS A 15 -6.31 7.21 -6.52
N MET A 16 -6.32 8.32 -5.77
CA MET A 16 -7.00 8.38 -4.47
C MET A 16 -8.53 8.32 -4.58
N ALA A 17 -9.09 8.67 -5.73
CA ALA A 17 -10.54 8.58 -6.02
C ALA A 17 -10.97 7.20 -6.57
N GLY A 18 -10.04 6.26 -6.77
CA GLY A 18 -10.35 4.96 -7.39
C GLY A 18 -10.59 5.03 -8.91
N GLU A 19 -10.22 6.14 -9.53
CA GLU A 19 -10.31 6.34 -10.98
C GLU A 19 -9.06 5.80 -11.68
N PRO A 20 -9.12 5.47 -12.99
CA PRO A 20 -7.95 5.03 -13.73
C PRO A 20 -6.89 6.13 -13.79
N PHE A 21 -5.65 5.77 -13.48
CA PHE A 21 -4.51 6.68 -13.45
C PHE A 21 -3.26 6.04 -14.09
N ILE A 22 -2.29 6.89 -14.42
CA ILE A 22 -0.96 6.50 -14.91
C ILE A 22 0.08 7.13 -13.97
N GLY A 23 0.64 6.32 -13.08
CA GLY A 23 1.45 6.81 -11.96
C GLY A 23 2.70 7.58 -12.38
N SER A 24 3.38 7.15 -13.45
CA SER A 24 4.58 7.81 -13.97
C SER A 24 4.35 9.24 -14.49
N ARG A 25 3.10 9.62 -14.73
CA ARG A 25 2.73 10.97 -15.21
C ARG A 25 2.52 11.98 -14.09
N ASP A 26 2.58 11.56 -12.84
CA ASP A 26 2.43 12.45 -11.68
C ASP A 26 3.74 12.51 -10.88
N PRO A 27 4.44 13.64 -10.88
CA PRO A 27 5.69 13.80 -10.14
C PRO A 27 5.56 13.48 -8.65
N LYS A 28 4.39 13.72 -8.04
CA LYS A 28 4.14 13.41 -6.64
C LYS A 28 4.16 11.91 -6.37
N ILE A 29 3.56 11.11 -7.26
CA ILE A 29 3.59 9.63 -7.15
C ILE A 29 5.02 9.13 -7.31
N VAL A 30 5.72 9.60 -8.34
CA VAL A 30 7.11 9.21 -8.63
C VAL A 30 8.03 9.53 -7.45
N GLU A 31 7.96 10.76 -6.92
CA GLU A 31 8.77 11.17 -5.77
C GLU A 31 8.48 10.30 -4.52
N MET A 32 7.20 10.01 -4.26
CA MET A 32 6.77 9.19 -3.13
C MET A 32 7.36 7.77 -3.23
N ILE A 33 7.28 7.15 -4.40
CA ILE A 33 7.84 5.82 -4.65
C ILE A 33 9.36 5.83 -4.48
N LEU A 34 10.07 6.75 -5.11
CA LEU A 34 11.53 6.84 -5.03
C LEU A 34 12.02 7.05 -3.58
N ARG A 35 11.34 7.92 -2.84
CA ARG A 35 11.62 8.15 -1.43
C ARG A 35 11.42 6.86 -0.61
N THR A 36 10.32 6.17 -0.83
CA THR A 36 9.98 4.94 -0.11
C THR A 36 10.97 3.82 -0.40
N LYS A 37 11.37 3.62 -1.65
CA LYS A 37 12.38 2.60 -2.00
C LYS A 37 13.73 2.85 -1.30
N ARG A 38 14.14 4.12 -1.14
CA ARG A 38 15.36 4.46 -0.37
C ARG A 38 15.22 4.14 1.12
N LEU A 39 14.07 4.43 1.72
CA LEU A 39 13.81 4.14 3.14
C LEU A 39 13.67 2.64 3.40
N LEU A 40 13.04 1.89 2.50
CA LEU A 40 12.94 0.43 2.56
C LEU A 40 14.32 -0.23 2.53
N ALA A 41 15.20 0.22 1.64
CA ALA A 41 16.57 -0.31 1.59
C ALA A 41 17.30 -0.10 2.92
N GLN A 42 17.16 1.07 3.55
CA GLN A 42 17.73 1.34 4.87
C GLN A 42 17.06 0.48 5.96
N PHE A 43 15.73 0.38 5.96
CA PHE A 43 14.98 -0.38 6.95
C PHE A 43 15.35 -1.86 6.94
N ASN A 44 15.38 -2.48 5.78
CA ASN A 44 15.69 -3.91 5.63
C ASN A 44 17.18 -4.22 5.89
N ALA A 45 18.08 -3.24 5.73
CA ALA A 45 19.50 -3.37 6.03
C ALA A 45 19.85 -3.00 7.48
N THR A 46 18.92 -2.41 8.25
CA THR A 46 19.16 -2.02 9.65
C THR A 46 19.18 -3.26 10.54
N ASP A 47 20.17 -3.34 11.43
CA ASP A 47 20.27 -4.41 12.42
C ASP A 47 18.93 -4.63 13.12
N TYR A 48 18.51 -5.89 13.18
CA TYR A 48 17.22 -6.26 13.79
C TYR A 48 17.13 -5.86 15.26
N ALA A 49 18.25 -5.85 15.99
CA ALA A 49 18.34 -5.43 17.39
C ALA A 49 18.22 -3.89 17.56
N ASP A 50 18.50 -3.10 16.53
CA ASP A 50 18.36 -1.64 16.59
C ASP A 50 16.89 -1.21 16.43
N SER A 51 16.10 -1.54 17.43
CA SER A 51 14.65 -1.25 17.45
C SER A 51 14.34 0.24 17.36
N LYS A 52 15.22 1.10 17.88
CA LYS A 52 15.05 2.56 17.81
C LYS A 52 15.17 3.05 16.36
N ARG A 53 16.25 2.70 15.67
CA ARG A 53 16.47 3.11 14.29
C ARG A 53 15.40 2.54 13.35
N ARG A 54 15.03 1.28 13.54
CA ARG A 54 13.94 0.64 12.78
C ARG A 54 12.64 1.40 12.93
N ARG A 55 12.27 1.80 14.17
CA ARG A 55 11.06 2.60 14.41
C ARG A 55 11.12 3.97 13.77
N GLU A 56 12.26 4.68 13.85
CA GLU A 56 12.44 5.98 13.19
C GLU A 56 12.18 5.88 11.68
N LEU A 57 12.76 4.87 11.03
CA LEU A 57 12.58 4.64 9.58
C LEU A 57 11.13 4.30 9.23
N LEU A 58 10.44 3.49 10.03
CA LEU A 58 9.01 3.21 9.83
C LEU A 58 8.17 4.48 9.94
N CYS A 59 8.39 5.30 10.97
CA CYS A 59 7.66 6.56 11.15
C CYS A 59 7.94 7.57 10.02
N GLU A 60 9.17 7.56 9.51
CA GLU A 60 9.51 8.38 8.35
C GLU A 60 8.85 7.88 7.07
N MET A 61 8.84 6.58 6.84
CA MET A 61 8.36 5.94 5.62
C MET A 61 6.83 5.91 5.53
N LEU A 62 6.15 5.48 6.59
CA LEU A 62 4.71 5.23 6.59
C LEU A 62 3.88 6.50 6.87
N GLY A 63 2.59 6.44 6.59
CA GLY A 63 1.63 7.51 6.86
C GLY A 63 1.38 7.70 8.34
N HIS A 64 1.22 6.58 9.08
CA HIS A 64 1.09 6.58 10.54
C HIS A 64 1.58 5.25 11.12
N VAL A 65 2.25 5.33 12.28
CA VAL A 65 2.72 4.16 13.04
C VAL A 65 2.35 4.36 14.52
N GLY A 66 1.40 3.58 14.99
CA GLY A 66 0.93 3.60 16.37
C GLY A 66 1.98 3.11 17.38
N LYS A 67 1.59 2.94 18.64
CA LYS A 67 2.46 2.43 19.71
C LYS A 67 2.61 0.90 19.59
N ASN A 68 3.80 0.39 19.95
CA ASN A 68 4.08 -1.05 19.97
C ASN A 68 3.82 -1.73 18.61
N VAL A 69 4.16 -1.04 17.52
CA VAL A 69 4.15 -1.62 16.17
C VAL A 69 5.49 -2.29 15.91
N HIS A 70 5.45 -3.52 15.46
CA HIS A 70 6.60 -4.28 15.02
C HIS A 70 6.42 -4.70 13.57
N VAL A 71 7.40 -4.39 12.73
CA VAL A 71 7.48 -4.85 11.33
C VAL A 71 8.80 -5.58 11.17
N ASP A 72 8.75 -6.81 10.71
CA ASP A 72 9.91 -7.67 10.54
C ASP A 72 10.71 -7.31 9.27
N ILE A 73 11.76 -8.06 8.99
CA ILE A 73 12.64 -7.87 7.82
C ILE A 73 11.97 -8.34 6.53
N ASP A 74 12.57 -7.93 5.42
CA ASP A 74 12.05 -8.16 4.07
C ASP A 74 10.61 -7.62 3.89
N PHE A 75 10.35 -6.48 4.54
CA PHE A 75 9.11 -5.73 4.31
C PHE A 75 9.20 -4.95 3.00
N HIS A 76 8.13 -4.95 2.24
CA HIS A 76 8.02 -4.23 0.97
C HIS A 76 6.75 -3.39 0.91
N CYS A 77 6.86 -2.15 0.43
CA CYS A 77 5.71 -1.31 0.09
C CYS A 77 6.02 -0.42 -1.12
N GLU A 78 4.99 0.22 -1.66
CA GLU A 78 5.12 1.05 -2.86
C GLU A 78 5.31 2.53 -2.50
N CYS A 79 4.28 3.16 -1.92
CA CYS A 79 4.26 4.58 -1.58
C CYS A 79 4.61 4.84 -0.11
N GLY A 80 4.39 3.89 0.77
CA GLY A 80 4.58 3.97 2.21
C GLY A 80 3.61 4.93 2.90
N LYS A 81 3.48 6.13 2.39
CA LYS A 81 2.65 7.20 2.98
C LYS A 81 1.14 6.90 3.00
N HIS A 82 0.70 5.90 2.28
CA HIS A 82 -0.69 5.48 2.32
C HIS A 82 -0.96 4.34 3.32
N ILE A 83 0.04 3.88 4.07
CA ILE A 83 -0.10 2.85 5.10
C ILE A 83 -0.26 3.51 6.47
N PHE A 84 -1.34 3.16 7.17
CA PHE A 84 -1.67 3.65 8.51
C PHE A 84 -1.87 2.47 9.44
N MET A 85 -1.08 2.39 10.51
CA MET A 85 -1.14 1.30 11.49
C MET A 85 -1.51 1.86 12.86
N GLY A 86 -2.50 1.25 13.50
CA GLY A 86 -2.87 1.51 14.89
C GLY A 86 -1.85 0.98 15.89
N ASP A 87 -2.27 0.84 17.14
CA ASP A 87 -1.41 0.36 18.23
C ASP A 87 -1.33 -1.18 18.24
N LYS A 88 -0.19 -1.72 18.70
CA LYS A 88 0.02 -3.17 18.89
C LYS A 88 -0.23 -3.96 17.60
N VAL A 89 0.40 -3.56 16.52
CA VAL A 89 0.38 -4.27 15.23
C VAL A 89 1.68 -5.03 15.05
N ILE A 90 1.57 -6.29 14.67
CA ILE A 90 2.72 -7.12 14.27
C ILE A 90 2.56 -7.46 12.78
N VAL A 91 3.56 -7.11 11.99
CA VAL A 91 3.75 -7.54 10.61
C VAL A 91 4.98 -8.41 10.56
N ASN A 92 4.79 -9.68 10.26
CA ASN A 92 5.86 -10.68 10.22
C ASN A 92 6.66 -10.56 8.91
N MET A 93 7.71 -11.37 8.79
CA MET A 93 8.68 -11.29 7.69
C MET A 93 8.07 -11.47 6.29
N ASN A 94 8.74 -10.88 5.30
CA ASN A 94 8.45 -11.03 3.88
C ASN A 94 7.02 -10.63 3.48
N CYS A 95 6.48 -9.58 4.09
CA CYS A 95 5.18 -9.02 3.74
C CYS A 95 5.31 -7.92 2.68
N THR A 96 4.33 -7.88 1.75
CA THR A 96 4.30 -6.91 0.64
C THR A 96 2.98 -6.14 0.65
N PHE A 97 3.06 -4.81 0.82
CA PHE A 97 1.91 -3.92 0.82
C PHE A 97 2.00 -2.96 -0.37
N VAL A 98 1.21 -3.22 -1.42
CA VAL A 98 1.15 -2.37 -2.62
C VAL A 98 0.13 -1.27 -2.37
N ASP A 99 0.59 -0.19 -1.75
CA ASP A 99 -0.20 0.91 -1.20
C ASP A 99 -0.32 2.10 -2.17
N ASN A 100 -0.74 1.86 -3.40
CA ASN A 100 -1.09 2.96 -4.31
C ASN A 100 -2.27 3.78 -3.80
N ASN A 101 -3.24 3.16 -3.13
CA ASN A 101 -4.28 3.80 -2.33
C ASN A 101 -4.12 3.41 -0.86
N ARG A 102 -5.00 3.88 -0.01
CA ARG A 102 -4.92 3.77 1.44
C ARG A 102 -5.02 2.33 1.94
N ILE A 103 -4.13 1.96 2.86
CA ILE A 103 -4.21 0.74 3.68
C ILE A 103 -4.34 1.18 5.13
N ASP A 104 -5.52 0.94 5.72
CA ASP A 104 -5.79 1.19 7.12
C ASP A 104 -5.73 -0.13 7.91
N ILE A 105 -4.84 -0.19 8.89
CA ILE A 105 -4.69 -1.33 9.80
C ILE A 105 -5.01 -0.84 11.20
N GLY A 106 -6.03 -1.42 11.80
CA GLY A 106 -6.49 -1.11 13.15
C GLY A 106 -5.49 -1.51 14.24
N SER A 107 -5.94 -1.52 15.48
CA SER A 107 -5.12 -1.90 16.64
C SER A 107 -5.28 -3.38 16.97
N ASN A 108 -4.26 -3.95 17.67
CA ASN A 108 -4.22 -5.37 18.06
C ASN A 108 -4.32 -6.33 16.86
N VAL A 109 -3.67 -6.01 15.76
CA VAL A 109 -3.69 -6.80 14.52
C VAL A 109 -2.41 -7.63 14.40
N LEU A 110 -2.58 -8.91 14.06
CA LEU A 110 -1.48 -9.82 13.76
C LEU A 110 -1.50 -10.19 12.27
N ILE A 111 -0.38 -9.94 11.58
CA ILE A 111 -0.18 -10.28 10.18
C ILE A 111 1.00 -11.25 10.10
N ALA A 112 0.72 -12.48 9.69
CA ALA A 112 1.74 -13.51 9.58
C ALA A 112 2.65 -13.30 8.35
N SER A 113 3.66 -14.16 8.20
CA SER A 113 4.65 -14.06 7.13
C SER A 113 4.06 -14.23 5.73
N ASN A 114 4.70 -13.61 4.74
CA ASN A 114 4.35 -13.73 3.31
C ASN A 114 2.95 -13.21 2.99
N VAL A 115 2.36 -12.33 3.79
CA VAL A 115 1.06 -11.72 3.49
C VAL A 115 1.25 -10.61 2.46
N GLN A 116 0.33 -10.56 1.49
CA GLN A 116 0.32 -9.59 0.42
C GLN A 116 -0.99 -8.78 0.48
N ILE A 117 -0.88 -7.45 0.50
CA ILE A 117 -2.02 -6.53 0.47
C ILE A 117 -1.89 -5.68 -0.78
N TYR A 118 -2.88 -5.75 -1.65
CA TYR A 118 -2.92 -4.99 -2.89
C TYR A 118 -4.06 -3.97 -2.85
N THR A 119 -3.74 -2.70 -3.02
CA THR A 119 -4.75 -1.67 -3.33
C THR A 119 -4.87 -1.46 -4.83
N ALA A 120 -3.85 -1.83 -5.61
CA ALA A 120 -3.79 -1.64 -7.05
C ALA A 120 -4.32 -2.83 -7.83
N THR A 121 -4.99 -2.55 -8.94
CA THR A 121 -5.47 -3.53 -9.92
C THR A 121 -5.50 -2.92 -11.33
N HIS A 122 -5.81 -3.74 -12.32
CA HIS A 122 -5.93 -3.33 -13.72
C HIS A 122 -7.22 -3.86 -14.33
N SER A 123 -7.70 -3.24 -15.42
CA SER A 123 -8.82 -3.79 -16.18
C SER A 123 -8.46 -5.16 -16.77
N THR A 124 -9.42 -6.08 -16.75
CA THR A 124 -9.29 -7.37 -17.42
C THR A 124 -9.27 -7.25 -18.95
N LYS A 125 -9.79 -6.16 -19.49
CA LYS A 125 -9.75 -5.86 -20.92
C LYS A 125 -8.42 -5.19 -21.28
N VAL A 126 -7.75 -5.74 -22.28
CA VAL A 126 -6.39 -5.30 -22.65
C VAL A 126 -6.36 -3.84 -23.13
N ASP A 127 -7.35 -3.45 -23.94
CA ASP A 127 -7.44 -2.09 -24.51
C ASP A 127 -7.70 -1.00 -23.45
N GLU A 128 -8.38 -1.35 -22.36
CA GLU A 128 -8.57 -0.47 -21.21
C GLU A 128 -7.33 -0.44 -20.31
N ARG A 129 -6.62 -1.58 -20.16
CA ARG A 129 -5.44 -1.73 -19.33
C ARG A 129 -4.21 -1.08 -19.93
N MET A 130 -3.97 -1.31 -21.23
CA MET A 130 -2.76 -0.83 -21.89
C MET A 130 -2.95 0.59 -22.41
N VAL A 131 -1.90 1.42 -22.30
CA VAL A 131 -1.85 2.75 -22.90
C VAL A 131 -1.43 2.58 -24.36
N GLN A 132 -2.28 3.05 -25.28
CA GLN A 132 -1.92 3.13 -26.69
C GLN A 132 -0.99 4.34 -26.90
N ASP A 133 -0.09 4.25 -27.86
CA ASP A 133 0.85 5.34 -28.22
C ASP A 133 1.65 5.88 -27.01
N CYS A 134 2.12 4.97 -26.17
CA CYS A 134 2.96 5.33 -25.02
C CYS A 134 4.38 5.70 -25.49
N PRO A 135 4.92 6.89 -25.13
CA PRO A 135 6.31 7.21 -25.36
C PRO A 135 7.24 6.21 -24.66
N GLU A 136 8.45 6.02 -25.21
CA GLU A 136 9.49 5.21 -24.55
C GLU A 136 9.72 5.70 -23.11
N GLU A 137 10.06 4.78 -22.21
CA GLU A 137 10.34 5.02 -20.79
C GLU A 137 9.15 5.50 -19.94
N GLN A 138 7.92 5.48 -20.44
CA GLN A 138 6.73 5.76 -19.65
C GLN A 138 5.96 4.50 -19.27
N GLU A 139 5.15 4.60 -18.22
CA GLU A 139 4.26 3.52 -17.79
C GLU A 139 3.28 3.15 -18.91
N ILE A 140 3.27 1.89 -19.25
CA ILE A 140 2.52 1.34 -20.40
C ILE A 140 1.10 0.90 -20.03
N CYS A 141 0.70 1.02 -18.77
CA CYS A 141 -0.60 0.54 -18.30
C CYS A 141 -1.35 1.55 -17.45
N ARG A 142 -2.68 1.41 -17.45
CA ARG A 142 -3.57 2.12 -16.52
C ARG A 142 -3.81 1.28 -15.30
N THR A 143 -3.74 1.91 -14.14
CA THR A 143 -3.97 1.31 -12.83
C THR A 143 -5.24 1.88 -12.21
N TYR A 144 -5.96 1.04 -11.47
CA TYR A 144 -7.01 1.45 -10.53
C TYR A 144 -6.51 1.14 -9.12
N ALA A 145 -6.89 1.95 -8.14
CA ALA A 145 -6.49 1.67 -6.76
C ALA A 145 -7.67 1.90 -5.82
N LEU A 146 -8.02 0.87 -5.05
CA LEU A 146 -9.08 0.91 -4.05
C LEU A 146 -8.49 0.68 -2.66
N PRO A 147 -8.97 1.40 -1.62
CA PRO A 147 -8.43 1.26 -0.28
C PRO A 147 -8.71 -0.13 0.30
N VAL A 148 -7.80 -0.60 1.14
CA VAL A 148 -7.99 -1.81 1.96
C VAL A 148 -8.08 -1.40 3.42
N ARG A 149 -9.03 -1.99 4.15
CA ARG A 149 -9.20 -1.77 5.58
C ARG A 149 -9.13 -3.10 6.34
N ILE A 150 -8.32 -3.12 7.39
CA ILE A 150 -8.22 -4.22 8.35
C ILE A 150 -8.59 -3.64 9.71
N GLU A 151 -9.71 -4.07 10.27
CA GLU A 151 -10.22 -3.53 11.53
C GLU A 151 -9.46 -4.11 12.75
N ASP A 152 -9.80 -3.62 13.95
CA ASP A 152 -9.13 -4.01 15.19
C ASP A 152 -9.26 -5.51 15.48
N GLY A 153 -8.22 -6.08 16.08
CA GLY A 153 -8.24 -7.46 16.58
C GLY A 153 -8.16 -8.53 15.50
N VAL A 154 -7.91 -8.17 14.25
CA VAL A 154 -7.81 -9.13 13.14
C VAL A 154 -6.52 -9.94 13.20
N TRP A 155 -6.62 -11.23 12.91
CA TRP A 155 -5.47 -12.10 12.66
C TRP A 155 -5.47 -12.61 11.22
N ILE A 156 -4.38 -12.36 10.50
CA ILE A 156 -4.19 -12.79 9.12
C ILE A 156 -3.10 -13.87 9.09
N GLY A 157 -3.48 -15.07 8.64
CA GLY A 157 -2.61 -16.22 8.49
C GLY A 157 -1.56 -16.05 7.38
N GLY A 158 -0.51 -16.87 7.43
CA GLY A 158 0.61 -16.78 6.48
C GLY A 158 0.19 -17.00 5.02
N GLY A 159 0.84 -16.27 4.12
CA GLY A 159 0.62 -16.40 2.68
C GLY A 159 -0.75 -15.92 2.19
N VAL A 160 -1.49 -15.19 3.01
CA VAL A 160 -2.79 -14.60 2.60
C VAL A 160 -2.57 -13.49 1.59
N VAL A 161 -3.44 -13.42 0.58
CA VAL A 161 -3.50 -12.34 -0.40
C VAL A 161 -4.80 -11.55 -0.21
N ILE A 162 -4.70 -10.24 0.00
CA ILE A 162 -5.86 -9.35 0.16
C ILE A 162 -5.96 -8.46 -1.08
N LEU A 163 -7.11 -8.49 -1.76
CA LEU A 163 -7.34 -7.77 -3.00
C LEU A 163 -7.88 -6.34 -2.76
N PRO A 164 -7.80 -5.46 -3.78
CA PRO A 164 -8.24 -4.08 -3.68
C PRO A 164 -9.71 -3.93 -3.25
N GLY A 165 -9.98 -2.96 -2.38
CA GLY A 165 -11.32 -2.61 -1.91
C GLY A 165 -11.83 -3.47 -0.76
N VAL A 166 -11.07 -4.45 -0.28
CA VAL A 166 -11.47 -5.36 0.81
C VAL A 166 -11.51 -4.63 2.15
N THR A 167 -12.53 -4.92 2.94
CA THR A 167 -12.59 -4.61 4.38
C THR A 167 -12.67 -5.91 5.17
N ILE A 168 -11.67 -6.17 6.04
CA ILE A 168 -11.68 -7.28 6.98
C ILE A 168 -12.24 -6.75 8.30
N GLY A 169 -13.40 -7.27 8.69
CA GLY A 169 -14.12 -6.82 9.88
C GLY A 169 -13.42 -7.18 11.19
N ARG A 170 -13.77 -6.44 12.24
CA ARG A 170 -13.20 -6.56 13.59
C ARG A 170 -13.16 -8.02 14.10
N ASN A 171 -12.05 -8.38 14.73
CA ASN A 171 -11.82 -9.71 15.35
C ASN A 171 -11.91 -10.90 14.38
N SER A 172 -11.87 -10.66 13.06
CA SER A 172 -11.85 -11.75 12.08
C SER A 172 -10.52 -12.50 12.10
N VAL A 173 -10.57 -13.77 11.76
CA VAL A 173 -9.38 -14.60 11.52
C VAL A 173 -9.41 -15.06 10.06
N ILE A 174 -8.35 -14.76 9.31
CA ILE A 174 -8.18 -15.21 7.93
C ILE A 174 -7.23 -16.40 7.92
N GLY A 175 -7.69 -17.54 7.45
CA GLY A 175 -6.88 -18.76 7.36
C GLY A 175 -5.71 -18.60 6.40
N ALA A 176 -4.59 -19.26 6.72
CA ALA A 176 -3.38 -19.22 5.89
C ALA A 176 -3.66 -19.64 4.44
N GLY A 177 -2.98 -18.98 3.48
CA GLY A 177 -3.12 -19.26 2.06
C GLY A 177 -4.42 -18.78 1.41
N SER A 178 -5.29 -18.07 2.15
CA SER A 178 -6.54 -17.53 1.58
C SER A 178 -6.30 -16.39 0.62
N VAL A 179 -7.16 -16.28 -0.39
CA VAL A 179 -7.30 -15.08 -1.23
C VAL A 179 -8.60 -14.38 -0.86
N VAL A 180 -8.48 -13.19 -0.28
CA VAL A 180 -9.62 -12.38 0.19
C VAL A 180 -10.03 -11.41 -0.89
N THR A 181 -11.24 -11.55 -1.44
CA THR A 181 -11.71 -10.82 -2.63
C THR A 181 -12.82 -9.81 -2.31
N ARG A 182 -13.44 -9.90 -1.15
CA ARG A 182 -14.52 -9.03 -0.67
C ARG A 182 -14.81 -9.30 0.81
#